data_009ef6215d5aabf521faf109b4bd237f
#
_entry.id   009ef6215d5aabf521faf109b4bd237f
#
_cell.length_a   1.000
_cell.length_b   1.000
_cell.length_c   1.000
_cell.angle_alpha   90.00
_cell.angle_beta   90.00
_cell.angle_gamma   90.00
#
_symmetry.space_group_name_H-M   'P 1'
#
loop_
_entity.id
_entity.type
_entity.pdbx_description
1 polymer ?
#
loop_
_entity_poly.entity_id
_entity_poly.type
_entity_poly.pdbx_seq_one_letter_code
_entity_poly.pdbx_strand_id
1 'polypeptide(L)'
;MYSVYVPRETEEHKLKVRCKTARAVNNIDIYVPIEAVADEDVVGRAGKILIPAGAKIIGRGYCDAEAGRMLSRGKWTFYASDHQITVDATLWDQTLKEGLEGTQFSEALDQERIKQAIFRDGAYVYVPSQTEFILELQGNITVQDLPSAFEK
;
A
#
# COMPACT_ATOMS: atom_id res chain seq x y z
N MET A 1 16.98 -14.11 -6.61
CA MET A 1 16.06 -13.04 -7.04
C MET A 1 15.85 -13.09 -8.54
N TYR A 2 14.64 -12.95 -9.01
CA TYR A 2 14.31 -12.92 -10.42
C TYR A 2 13.17 -11.94 -10.68
N SER A 3 13.02 -11.53 -11.93
CA SER A 3 11.97 -10.58 -12.32
C SER A 3 10.86 -11.29 -13.07
N VAL A 4 9.63 -10.92 -12.77
CA VAL A 4 8.46 -11.41 -13.48
C VAL A 4 7.85 -10.23 -14.24
N TYR A 5 7.69 -10.38 -15.54
CA TYR A 5 7.10 -9.34 -16.37
C TYR A 5 5.58 -9.35 -16.20
N VAL A 6 5.03 -8.20 -15.83
CA VAL A 6 3.58 -8.01 -15.79
C VAL A 6 3.17 -7.38 -17.13
N PRO A 7 2.35 -8.06 -17.92
CA PRO A 7 1.97 -7.53 -19.22
C PRO A 7 1.23 -6.20 -19.08
N ARG A 8 1.59 -5.29 -19.97
CA ARG A 8 0.99 -3.97 -20.01
C ARG A 8 0.52 -3.73 -21.43
N GLU A 9 -0.61 -4.31 -21.77
CA GLU A 9 -1.14 -4.16 -23.12
C GLU A 9 -1.66 -2.75 -23.35
N THR A 10 -2.44 -2.24 -22.39
CA THR A 10 -2.92 -0.87 -22.37
C THR A 10 -2.98 -0.42 -20.93
N GLU A 11 -3.15 0.87 -20.69
CA GLU A 11 -3.31 1.38 -19.34
C GLU A 11 -4.56 0.82 -18.66
N GLU A 12 -5.58 0.49 -19.43
CA GLU A 12 -6.81 -0.09 -18.92
C GLU A 12 -6.61 -1.49 -18.34
N HIS A 13 -5.56 -2.16 -18.75
CA HIS A 13 -5.29 -3.55 -18.36
C HIS A 13 -4.12 -3.68 -17.39
N LYS A 14 -3.75 -2.60 -16.73
CA LYS A 14 -2.74 -2.68 -15.67
C LYS A 14 -3.26 -3.56 -14.53
N LEU A 15 -2.36 -4.35 -13.96
CA LEU A 15 -2.71 -5.24 -12.86
C LEU A 15 -3.07 -4.43 -11.63
N LYS A 16 -4.24 -4.68 -11.09
CA LYS A 16 -4.76 -4.00 -9.90
C LYS A 16 -4.99 -5.02 -8.80
N VAL A 17 -4.64 -4.63 -7.58
CA VAL A 17 -4.79 -5.48 -6.40
C VAL A 17 -5.72 -4.78 -5.43
N ARG A 18 -6.79 -5.47 -5.04
CA ARG A 18 -7.67 -4.95 -3.99
C ARG A 18 -7.06 -5.25 -2.63
N CYS A 19 -7.00 -4.22 -1.82
CA CYS A 19 -6.36 -4.28 -0.52
C CYS A 19 -7.21 -3.59 0.53
N LYS A 20 -6.84 -3.81 1.78
CA LYS A 20 -7.37 -3.01 2.89
C LYS A 20 -6.26 -2.77 3.90
N THR A 21 -6.32 -1.62 4.56
CA THR A 21 -5.34 -1.29 5.59
C THR A 21 -5.49 -2.25 6.76
N ALA A 22 -4.37 -2.75 7.26
CA ALA A 22 -4.35 -3.60 8.45
C ALA A 22 -4.30 -2.77 9.73
N ARG A 23 -3.77 -1.55 9.62
CA ARG A 23 -3.66 -0.61 10.73
C ARG A 23 -4.06 0.77 10.26
N ALA A 24 -4.41 1.65 11.20
CA ALA A 24 -4.62 3.05 10.89
C ALA A 24 -3.33 3.66 10.32
N VAL A 25 -3.49 4.57 9.38
CA VAL A 25 -2.38 5.26 8.71
C VAL A 25 -2.49 6.74 9.04
N ASN A 26 -1.39 7.33 9.49
CA ASN A 26 -1.36 8.76 9.78
C ASN A 26 0.06 9.30 9.65
N ASN A 27 0.18 10.62 9.65
CA ASN A 27 1.46 11.28 9.47
C ASN A 27 2.05 11.87 10.76
N ILE A 28 1.79 11.22 11.90
CA ILE A 28 2.42 11.64 13.15
C ILE A 28 3.94 11.55 13.04
N ASP A 29 4.43 10.45 12.48
CA ASP A 29 5.87 10.28 12.26
C ASP A 29 6.25 10.71 10.84
N ILE A 30 7.52 11.00 10.64
CA ILE A 30 8.07 11.38 9.33
C ILE A 30 7.86 10.26 8.32
N TYR A 31 8.09 9.02 8.75
CA TYR A 31 7.78 7.86 7.92
C TYR A 31 6.34 7.46 8.16
N VAL A 32 5.61 7.28 7.08
CA VAL A 32 4.22 6.85 7.15
C VAL A 32 4.15 5.44 6.57
N PRO A 33 4.35 4.41 7.38
CA PRO A 33 4.20 3.04 6.88
C PRO A 33 2.73 2.76 6.63
N ILE A 34 2.45 2.13 5.50
CA ILE A 34 1.11 1.64 5.19
C ILE A 34 1.18 0.13 5.24
N GLU A 35 0.56 -0.46 6.27
CA GLU A 35 0.44 -1.90 6.39
C GLU A 35 -0.94 -2.31 5.93
N ALA A 36 -0.98 -3.27 5.02
CA ALA A 36 -2.23 -3.71 4.41
C ALA A 36 -2.21 -5.21 4.19
N VAL A 37 -3.35 -5.73 3.73
CA VAL A 37 -3.47 -7.12 3.30
C VAL A 37 -4.17 -7.15 1.96
N ALA A 38 -3.83 -8.15 1.14
CA ALA A 38 -4.52 -8.38 -0.11
C ALA A 38 -5.89 -8.99 0.16
N ASP A 39 -6.93 -8.45 -0.46
CA ASP A 39 -8.30 -8.97 -0.30
C ASP A 39 -8.60 -10.15 -1.21
N GLU A 40 -7.81 -10.34 -2.25
CA GLU A 40 -8.05 -11.40 -3.21
C GLU A 40 -6.72 -11.92 -3.76
N ASP A 41 -6.76 -13.10 -4.37
CA ASP A 41 -5.58 -13.64 -5.04
C ASP A 41 -5.21 -12.78 -6.23
N VAL A 42 -3.92 -12.53 -6.40
CA VAL A 42 -3.40 -11.86 -7.59
C VAL A 42 -2.80 -12.91 -8.49
N VAL A 43 -3.41 -13.06 -9.67
CA VAL A 43 -3.03 -14.09 -10.63
C VAL A 43 -2.15 -13.48 -11.70
N GLY A 44 -0.97 -14.07 -11.90
CA GLY A 44 -0.04 -13.62 -12.91
C GLY A 44 -0.30 -14.29 -14.26
N ARG A 45 0.66 -14.12 -15.14
CA ARG A 45 0.69 -14.80 -16.42
C ARG A 45 0.60 -16.30 -16.21
N ALA A 46 -0.01 -17.01 -17.10
CA ALA A 46 -0.19 -18.46 -17.03
C ALA A 46 -1.06 -18.96 -15.87
N GLY A 47 -1.83 -18.08 -15.26
CA GLY A 47 -2.79 -18.48 -14.23
C GLY A 47 -2.20 -18.82 -12.86
N LYS A 48 -0.92 -18.54 -12.65
CA LYS A 48 -0.28 -18.78 -11.37
C LYS A 48 -0.62 -17.69 -10.37
N ILE A 49 -0.91 -18.08 -9.14
CA ILE A 49 -1.14 -17.12 -8.06
C ILE A 49 0.21 -16.51 -7.66
N LEU A 50 0.38 -15.20 -7.90
CA LEU A 50 1.56 -14.47 -7.50
C LEU A 50 1.47 -14.00 -6.05
N ILE A 51 0.29 -13.53 -5.67
CA ILE A 51 0.04 -12.99 -4.33
C ILE A 51 -1.26 -13.61 -3.83
N PRO A 52 -1.22 -14.42 -2.78
CA PRO A 52 -2.44 -15.02 -2.26
C PRO A 52 -3.26 -14.00 -1.48
N ALA A 53 -4.57 -14.19 -1.42
CA ALA A 53 -5.43 -13.41 -0.55
C ALA A 53 -4.91 -13.51 0.89
N GLY A 54 -4.96 -12.41 1.61
CA GLY A 54 -4.44 -12.35 2.98
C GLY A 54 -2.96 -12.05 3.09
N ALA A 55 -2.24 -11.97 1.97
CA ALA A 55 -0.82 -11.64 1.99
C ALA A 55 -0.58 -10.26 2.59
N LYS A 56 0.43 -10.15 3.43
CA LYS A 56 0.82 -8.88 4.04
C LYS A 56 1.47 -7.98 2.99
N ILE A 57 1.11 -6.72 3.02
CA ILE A 57 1.61 -5.73 2.08
C ILE A 57 2.12 -4.52 2.86
N ILE A 58 3.28 -4.02 2.49
CA ILE A 58 3.85 -2.84 3.14
C ILE A 58 4.28 -1.83 2.07
N GLY A 59 3.85 -0.60 2.24
CA GLY A 59 4.27 0.53 1.44
C GLY A 59 4.52 1.74 2.31
N ARG A 60 4.74 2.87 1.68
CA ARG A 60 5.01 4.13 2.37
C ARG A 60 4.09 5.20 1.82
N GLY A 61 3.49 5.96 2.73
CA GLY A 61 2.65 7.09 2.38
C GLY A 61 3.30 8.43 2.62
N TYR A 62 2.70 9.45 2.10
CA TYR A 62 3.04 10.84 2.41
C TYR A 62 1.77 11.68 2.37
N CYS A 63 1.79 12.75 3.16
CA CYS A 63 0.61 13.60 3.33
C CYS A 63 0.51 14.63 2.20
N ASP A 64 -0.67 14.69 1.58
CA ASP A 64 -1.04 15.80 0.70
C ASP A 64 -1.93 16.74 1.53
N ALA A 65 -1.34 17.80 2.04
CA ALA A 65 -2.01 18.71 2.97
C ALA A 65 -3.17 19.45 2.31
N GLU A 66 -3.01 19.85 1.05
CA GLU A 66 -4.06 20.59 0.36
C GLU A 66 -5.31 19.77 0.16
N ALA A 67 -5.15 18.52 -0.19
CA ALA A 67 -6.25 17.62 -0.45
C ALA A 67 -6.75 16.91 0.80
N GLY A 68 -5.99 16.93 1.89
CA GLY A 68 -6.32 16.16 3.09
C GLY A 68 -6.26 14.66 2.85
N ARG A 69 -5.33 14.23 2.01
CA ARG A 69 -5.25 12.83 1.58
C ARG A 69 -3.87 12.25 1.87
N MET A 70 -3.85 10.94 2.03
CA MET A 70 -2.60 10.19 2.16
C MET A 70 -2.30 9.56 0.82
N LEU A 71 -1.20 9.97 0.20
CA LEU A 71 -0.78 9.45 -1.09
C LEU A 71 0.29 8.38 -0.90
N SER A 72 0.45 7.54 -1.89
CA SER A 72 1.54 6.58 -1.93
C SER A 72 1.91 6.27 -3.37
N ARG A 73 3.17 6.49 -3.69
CA ARG A 73 3.77 6.12 -4.97
C ARG A 73 5.11 5.49 -4.67
N GLY A 74 5.54 4.59 -5.51
CA GLY A 74 6.83 3.96 -5.37
C GLY A 74 6.70 2.51 -4.96
N LYS A 75 7.66 2.02 -4.21
CA LYS A 75 7.79 0.59 -3.97
C LYS A 75 6.86 0.07 -2.90
N TRP A 76 6.20 -1.03 -3.24
CA TRP A 76 5.37 -1.80 -2.33
C TRP A 76 5.90 -3.22 -2.29
N THR A 77 5.89 -3.83 -1.11
CA THR A 77 6.36 -5.20 -0.94
C THR A 77 5.21 -6.08 -0.48
N PHE A 78 5.02 -7.19 -1.19
CA PHE A 78 4.00 -8.18 -0.91
C PHE A 78 4.70 -9.42 -0.37
N TYR A 79 4.25 -9.92 0.78
CA TYR A 79 4.88 -11.05 1.47
C TYR A 79 4.01 -12.29 1.31
N ALA A 80 4.46 -13.22 0.49
CA ALA A 80 3.87 -14.55 0.38
C ALA A 80 4.64 -15.51 1.29
N SER A 81 4.15 -16.74 1.43
CA SER A 81 4.74 -17.69 2.37
C SER A 81 6.19 -18.08 2.01
N ASP A 82 6.50 -18.16 0.72
CA ASP A 82 7.78 -18.66 0.22
C ASP A 82 8.55 -17.65 -0.63
N HIS A 83 7.96 -16.47 -0.86
CA HIS A 83 8.64 -15.45 -1.67
C HIS A 83 8.11 -14.07 -1.29
N GLN A 84 8.83 -13.05 -1.72
CA GLN A 84 8.35 -11.68 -1.57
C GLN A 84 8.48 -10.98 -2.92
N ILE A 85 7.53 -10.11 -3.18
CA ILE A 85 7.44 -9.37 -4.43
C ILE A 85 7.55 -7.89 -4.11
N THR A 86 8.47 -7.19 -4.78
CA THR A 86 8.59 -5.75 -4.66
C THR A 86 8.30 -5.14 -6.02
N VAL A 87 7.42 -4.17 -6.03
CA VAL A 87 6.94 -3.56 -7.27
C VAL A 87 6.55 -2.11 -7.02
N ASP A 88 6.74 -1.28 -8.02
CA ASP A 88 6.20 0.07 -7.97
C ASP A 88 4.69 0.02 -8.14
N ALA A 89 3.98 0.80 -7.34
CA ALA A 89 2.54 0.83 -7.40
C ALA A 89 2.01 2.23 -7.06
N THR A 90 0.84 2.53 -7.58
CA THR A 90 0.09 3.74 -7.24
C THR A 90 -1.14 3.32 -6.45
N LEU A 91 -1.39 4.03 -5.36
CA LEU A 91 -2.53 3.76 -4.49
C LEU A 91 -3.72 4.60 -4.94
N TRP A 92 -4.87 3.95 -5.13
CA TRP A 92 -6.13 4.60 -5.50
C TRP A 92 -7.19 4.23 -4.47
N ASP A 93 -8.07 5.18 -4.15
CA ASP A 93 -9.24 4.85 -3.34
C ASP A 93 -10.30 4.16 -4.20
N GLN A 94 -11.39 3.75 -3.58
CA GLN A 94 -12.45 3.04 -4.28
C GLN A 94 -13.19 3.90 -5.31
N THR A 95 -13.07 5.22 -5.22
CA THR A 95 -13.66 6.14 -6.20
C THR A 95 -12.68 6.48 -7.32
N LEU A 96 -11.53 5.81 -7.36
CA LEU A 96 -10.48 5.97 -8.35
C LEU A 96 -9.82 7.35 -8.30
N LYS A 97 -9.76 7.93 -7.11
CA LYS A 97 -8.91 9.10 -6.84
C LYS A 97 -7.62 8.62 -6.21
N GLU A 98 -6.53 9.27 -6.57
CA GLU A 98 -5.24 8.90 -6.01
C GLU A 98 -5.18 9.18 -4.52
N GLY A 99 -4.68 8.20 -3.76
CA GLY A 99 -4.52 8.32 -2.32
C GLY A 99 -5.77 7.92 -1.54
N LEU A 100 -5.70 8.11 -0.23
CA LEU A 100 -6.80 7.79 0.69
C LEU A 100 -7.23 9.07 1.40
N GLU A 101 -8.54 9.27 1.44
CA GLU A 101 -9.11 10.41 2.12
C GLU A 101 -8.93 10.28 3.63
N GLY A 102 -8.45 11.35 4.26
CA GLY A 102 -8.36 11.44 5.70
C GLY A 102 -9.72 11.62 6.33
N THR A 103 -9.91 11.06 7.51
CA THR A 103 -11.13 11.24 8.28
C THR A 103 -10.83 12.02 9.55
N GLN A 104 -11.86 12.60 10.15
CA GLN A 104 -11.71 13.24 11.44
C GLN A 104 -11.45 12.20 12.51
N PHE A 105 -10.48 12.50 13.34
CA PHE A 105 -10.14 11.63 14.46
C PHE A 105 -10.50 12.36 15.75
N SER A 106 -11.44 11.80 16.51
CA SER A 106 -12.02 12.46 17.67
C SER A 106 -11.37 12.09 19.00
N GLU A 107 -10.50 11.08 19.03
CA GLU A 107 -9.86 10.71 20.25
C GLU A 107 -8.73 11.68 20.61
N ALA A 108 -8.67 12.04 21.87
CA ALA A 108 -7.65 12.96 22.37
C ALA A 108 -6.33 12.22 22.59
N LEU A 109 -5.77 11.68 21.52
CA LEU A 109 -4.44 11.13 21.57
C LEU A 109 -3.46 12.28 21.41
N ASP A 110 -2.32 12.17 21.86
CA ASP A 110 -1.15 13.01 21.77
C ASP A 110 -1.32 14.31 20.93
N GLN A 111 -2.04 15.27 21.48
CA GLN A 111 -2.31 16.55 20.80
C GLN A 111 -1.02 17.26 20.38
N GLU A 112 0.02 17.11 21.18
CA GLU A 112 1.30 17.76 20.88
C GLU A 112 1.94 17.17 19.62
N ARG A 113 1.89 15.86 19.46
CA ARG A 113 2.44 15.20 18.27
C ARG A 113 1.62 15.53 17.02
N ILE A 114 0.30 15.67 17.18
CA ILE A 114 -0.56 16.10 16.07
C ILE A 114 -0.21 17.52 15.65
N LYS A 115 0.01 18.43 16.60
CA LYS A 115 0.45 19.78 16.29
C LYS A 115 1.79 19.81 15.55
N GLN A 116 2.70 18.95 15.96
CA GLN A 116 3.99 18.83 15.29
C GLN A 116 3.83 18.34 13.85
N ALA A 117 2.94 17.37 13.63
CA ALA A 117 2.65 16.88 12.29
C ALA A 117 2.06 17.98 11.40
N ILE A 118 1.12 18.76 11.93
CA ILE A 118 0.55 19.89 11.21
C ILE A 118 1.62 20.93 10.86
N PHE A 119 2.49 21.23 11.81
CA PHE A 119 3.57 22.18 11.59
C PHE A 119 4.54 21.71 10.52
N ARG A 120 4.89 20.41 10.55
CA ARG A 120 5.86 19.84 9.61
C ARG A 120 5.28 19.64 8.21
N ASP A 121 4.06 19.07 8.12
CA ASP A 121 3.48 18.60 6.87
C ASP A 121 2.33 19.48 6.35
N GLY A 122 1.86 20.44 7.15
CA GLY A 122 0.74 21.30 6.77
C GLY A 122 -0.63 20.78 7.17
N ALA A 123 -0.75 19.53 7.51
CA ALA A 123 -1.99 18.91 7.96
C ALA A 123 -1.71 17.63 8.73
N TYR A 124 -2.69 17.19 9.51
CA TYR A 124 -2.71 15.85 10.08
C TYR A 124 -3.76 15.04 9.32
N VAL A 125 -3.32 13.95 8.70
CA VAL A 125 -4.20 13.08 7.92
C VAL A 125 -4.27 11.72 8.62
N TYR A 126 -5.49 11.26 8.88
CA TYR A 126 -5.74 9.98 9.54
C TYR A 126 -6.62 9.12 8.66
N VAL A 127 -6.18 7.89 8.40
CA VAL A 127 -6.94 6.89 7.64
C VAL A 127 -7.15 5.70 8.55
N PRO A 128 -8.41 5.29 8.82
CA PRO A 128 -8.66 4.18 9.74
C PRO A 128 -8.19 2.84 9.20
N SER A 129 -8.03 1.88 10.10
CA SER A 129 -7.79 0.49 9.72
C SER A 129 -8.99 -0.06 8.95
N GLN A 130 -8.80 -1.11 8.18
CA GLN A 130 -9.82 -1.75 7.36
C GLN A 130 -10.37 -0.84 6.25
N THR A 131 -9.61 0.17 5.86
CA THR A 131 -9.96 1.02 4.72
C THR A 131 -9.56 0.30 3.43
N GLU A 132 -10.51 0.13 2.55
CA GLU A 132 -10.29 -0.55 1.28
C GLU A 132 -9.66 0.39 0.26
N PHE A 133 -8.74 -0.14 -0.53
CA PHE A 133 -8.06 0.61 -1.57
C PHE A 133 -7.57 -0.32 -2.67
N ILE A 134 -7.05 0.28 -3.73
CA ILE A 134 -6.56 -0.44 -4.90
C ILE A 134 -5.11 -0.04 -5.13
N LEU A 135 -4.24 -1.03 -5.33
CA LEU A 135 -2.87 -0.79 -5.80
C LEU A 135 -2.80 -1.15 -7.28
N GLU A 136 -2.38 -0.18 -8.08
CA GLU A 136 -2.13 -0.39 -9.49
C GLU A 136 -0.64 -0.64 -9.67
N LEU A 137 -0.29 -1.86 -10.07
CA LEU A 137 1.10 -2.28 -10.20
C LEU A 137 1.71 -1.74 -11.49
N GLN A 138 2.96 -1.32 -11.41
CA GLN A 138 3.67 -0.67 -12.51
C GLN A 138 4.89 -1.48 -12.93
N GLY A 139 5.03 -1.75 -14.22
CA GLY A 139 6.27 -2.31 -14.75
C GLY A 139 6.56 -3.74 -14.35
N ASN A 140 7.83 -4.05 -14.23
CA ASN A 140 8.28 -5.39 -13.88
C ASN A 140 8.20 -5.64 -12.38
N ILE A 141 7.79 -6.86 -12.05
CA ILE A 141 7.75 -7.32 -10.67
C ILE A 141 9.06 -8.03 -10.35
N THR A 142 9.71 -7.63 -9.27
CA THR A 142 10.88 -8.32 -8.77
C THR A 142 10.45 -9.30 -7.69
N VAL A 143 10.75 -10.58 -7.90
CA VAL A 143 10.41 -11.66 -6.96
C VAL A 143 11.68 -12.11 -6.27
N GLN A 144 11.64 -12.15 -4.96
CA GLN A 144 12.77 -12.58 -4.14
C GLN A 144 12.34 -13.75 -3.27
N ASP A 145 13.08 -14.85 -3.38
CA ASP A 145 12.83 -16.01 -2.53
C ASP A 145 13.19 -15.69 -1.09
N LEU A 146 12.35 -16.15 -0.17
CA LEU A 146 12.65 -16.01 1.25
C LEU A 146 13.76 -16.98 1.65
N PRO A 147 14.55 -16.64 2.68
CA PRO A 147 15.57 -17.57 3.19
C PRO A 147 14.97 -18.92 3.56
N SER A 148 15.72 -19.99 3.37
CA SER A 148 15.24 -21.35 3.62
C SER A 148 14.76 -21.58 5.05
N ALA A 149 15.20 -20.77 6.00
CA ALA A 149 14.72 -20.84 7.38
C ALA A 149 13.21 -20.56 7.47
N PHE A 150 12.63 -19.90 6.49
CA PHE A 150 11.20 -19.58 6.45
C PHE A 150 10.38 -20.62 5.68
N GLU A 151 11.03 -21.56 5.05
CA GLU A 151 10.36 -22.56 4.21
C GLU A 151 9.81 -23.76 4.97
N LYS A 152 9.96 -23.78 6.25
CA LYS A 152 9.51 -24.91 7.07
C LYS A 152 8.11 -24.73 7.63
#